data_e38013e052a8131b1d6eb695361d2c66
#
_entry.id   e38013e052a8131b1d6eb695361d2c66
#
_cell.length_a   1.000
_cell.length_b   1.000
_cell.length_c   1.000
_cell.angle_alpha   90.00
_cell.angle_beta   90.00
_cell.angle_gamma   90.00
#
_symmetry.space_group_name_H-M   'P 1'
#
loop_
_entity.id
_entity.type
_entity.pdbx_description
1 polymer ?
#
loop_
_entity_poly.entity_id
_entity_poly.type
_entity_poly.pdbx_seq_one_letter_code
_entity_poly.pdbx_strand_id
1 'polypeptide(L)'
;MNAIEVKNLIKYYDHGKVKAVDDISFEVPQGSRFGYLGPNGAGKTTTIRCILGFLNADAGDITLLGEKINPKKDVKIRNRIGYLPGELGICKNMTANELIKYFSKLYDIEIDWNFVKEVAERLKLDMDRKLGVLSKGNKQKVGVLSALMGKFELLIMDEPTSGLDPLMQSEFYRIVAERQKDSNCTVFLCSHVLAEVDKFCDRVAIIKKGKIAEISNVNELKAKNLKHIELIFKTPSSMHAFKSFLKTDFPESLIKYDFQTQLEFLLPPDPARKILCEISERDWDGVPIKDFSIKHSTLENIFLQYYEETNSQGGKIL
;
A
#
# COMPACT_ATOMS: atom_id res chain seq x y z
N MET A 1 17.58 -11.12 -8.07
CA MET A 1 17.35 -10.31 -9.28
C MET A 1 16.17 -9.37 -8.99
N ASN A 2 16.19 -8.15 -9.51
CA ASN A 2 15.11 -7.19 -9.27
C ASN A 2 14.17 -7.13 -10.47
N ALA A 3 12.86 -7.04 -10.22
CA ALA A 3 11.86 -6.83 -11.27
C ALA A 3 11.75 -5.35 -11.66
N ILE A 4 11.99 -4.45 -10.69
CA ILE A 4 12.05 -3.00 -10.91
C ILE A 4 13.28 -2.47 -10.19
N GLU A 5 14.09 -1.67 -10.87
CA GLU A 5 15.14 -0.84 -10.26
C GLU A 5 14.94 0.60 -10.71
N VAL A 6 14.88 1.50 -9.76
CA VAL A 6 14.80 2.94 -9.98
C VAL A 6 15.98 3.59 -9.29
N LYS A 7 16.74 4.41 -10.03
CA LYS A 7 17.95 5.11 -9.53
C LYS A 7 17.83 6.59 -9.82
N ASN A 8 17.84 7.41 -8.79
CA ASN A 8 17.86 8.88 -8.83
C ASN A 8 16.78 9.49 -9.75
N LEU A 9 15.57 8.91 -9.72
CA LEU A 9 14.49 9.33 -10.59
C LEU A 9 13.99 10.72 -10.19
N ILE A 10 13.94 11.61 -11.17
CA ILE A 10 13.42 12.98 -11.02
C ILE A 10 12.37 13.23 -12.08
N LYS A 11 11.25 13.87 -11.68
CA LYS A 11 10.20 14.31 -12.59
C LYS A 11 9.62 15.64 -12.21
N TYR A 12 9.65 16.59 -13.14
CA TYR A 12 9.02 17.90 -13.04
C TYR A 12 7.77 18.00 -13.91
N TYR A 13 6.83 18.82 -13.46
CA TYR A 13 5.71 19.33 -14.25
C TYR A 13 5.75 20.86 -14.32
N ASP A 14 4.88 21.44 -15.13
CA ASP A 14 4.70 22.89 -15.28
C ASP A 14 6.03 23.63 -15.49
N HIS A 15 6.79 23.19 -16.52
CA HIS A 15 8.08 23.79 -16.90
C HIS A 15 9.08 23.91 -15.73
N GLY A 16 9.11 22.88 -14.85
CA GLY A 16 10.04 22.83 -13.72
C GLY A 16 9.52 23.40 -12.41
N LYS A 17 8.30 23.95 -12.37
CA LYS A 17 7.73 24.56 -11.16
C LYS A 17 7.29 23.53 -10.12
N VAL A 18 6.79 22.36 -10.56
CA VAL A 18 6.31 21.31 -9.69
C VAL A 18 7.22 20.09 -9.80
N LYS A 19 7.96 19.78 -8.74
CA LYS A 19 8.79 18.59 -8.62
C LYS A 19 7.93 17.45 -8.09
N ALA A 20 7.35 16.66 -8.99
CA ALA A 20 6.43 15.59 -8.63
C ALA A 20 7.14 14.33 -8.12
N VAL A 21 8.40 14.10 -8.59
CA VAL A 21 9.29 13.05 -8.08
C VAL A 21 10.67 13.69 -7.90
N ASP A 22 11.25 13.52 -6.71
CA ASP A 22 12.43 14.23 -6.25
C ASP A 22 13.50 13.24 -5.78
N ASP A 23 14.32 12.80 -6.72
CA ASP A 23 15.53 11.98 -6.50
C ASP A 23 15.21 10.69 -5.73
N ILE A 24 14.28 9.89 -6.25
CA ILE A 24 13.93 8.61 -5.63
C ILE A 24 14.75 7.46 -6.19
N SER A 25 15.13 6.54 -5.28
CA SER A 25 15.79 5.29 -5.62
C SER A 25 15.19 4.15 -4.82
N PHE A 26 14.82 3.04 -5.48
CA PHE A 26 14.32 1.84 -4.84
C PHE A 26 14.42 0.62 -5.74
N GLU A 27 14.32 -0.56 -5.13
CA GLU A 27 14.38 -1.85 -5.81
C GLU A 27 13.21 -2.72 -5.40
N VAL A 28 12.64 -3.42 -6.37
CA VAL A 28 11.56 -4.40 -6.18
C VAL A 28 12.09 -5.79 -6.52
N PRO A 29 12.32 -6.66 -5.54
CA PRO A 29 12.79 -8.02 -5.79
C PRO A 29 11.78 -8.84 -6.61
N GLN A 30 12.29 -9.72 -7.49
CA GLN A 30 11.43 -10.64 -8.23
C GLN A 30 10.64 -11.55 -7.27
N GLY A 31 9.37 -11.83 -7.63
CA GLY A 31 8.46 -12.67 -6.86
C GLY A 31 7.90 -12.03 -5.59
N SER A 32 8.28 -10.78 -5.25
CA SER A 32 7.77 -10.08 -4.08
C SER A 32 6.45 -9.35 -4.35
N ARG A 33 5.71 -9.08 -3.28
CA ARG A 33 4.57 -8.16 -3.25
C ARG A 33 5.03 -6.86 -2.61
N PHE A 34 5.26 -5.87 -3.45
CA PHE A 34 5.83 -4.59 -3.04
C PHE A 34 4.77 -3.49 -3.04
N GLY A 35 4.54 -2.89 -1.87
CA GLY A 35 3.64 -1.76 -1.69
C GLY A 35 4.35 -0.42 -1.92
N TYR A 36 3.77 0.47 -2.72
CA TYR A 36 4.22 1.84 -2.90
C TYR A 36 3.18 2.79 -2.32
N LEU A 37 3.41 3.22 -1.09
CA LEU A 37 2.42 3.84 -0.23
C LEU A 37 2.62 5.33 -0.11
N GLY A 38 1.55 6.11 -0.21
CA GLY A 38 1.60 7.55 -0.01
C GLY A 38 0.24 8.22 -0.22
N PRO A 39 0.03 9.44 0.27
CA PRO A 39 -1.21 10.18 0.06
C PRO A 39 -1.40 10.57 -1.41
N ASN A 40 -2.57 11.10 -1.72
CA ASN A 40 -2.83 11.69 -3.02
C ASN A 40 -1.88 12.87 -3.27
N GLY A 41 -1.34 12.94 -4.48
CA GLY A 41 -0.35 13.96 -4.85
C GLY A 41 1.09 13.68 -4.38
N ALA A 42 1.38 12.55 -3.72
CA ALA A 42 2.73 12.22 -3.27
C ALA A 42 3.71 11.87 -4.41
N GLY A 43 3.23 11.65 -5.64
CA GLY A 43 4.05 11.27 -6.80
C GLY A 43 3.88 9.82 -7.28
N LYS A 44 2.97 9.02 -6.67
CA LYS A 44 2.78 7.59 -6.97
C LYS A 44 2.51 7.30 -8.45
N THR A 45 1.44 7.84 -9.00
CA THR A 45 1.05 7.64 -10.40
C THR A 45 2.12 8.20 -11.36
N THR A 46 2.79 9.30 -11.00
CA THR A 46 3.90 9.84 -11.78
C THR A 46 5.06 8.86 -11.85
N THR A 47 5.42 8.25 -10.72
CA THR A 47 6.46 7.22 -10.65
C THR A 47 6.10 6.01 -11.52
N ILE A 48 4.86 5.49 -11.41
CA ILE A 48 4.38 4.38 -12.28
C ILE A 48 4.48 4.75 -13.76
N ARG A 49 4.04 5.94 -14.14
CA ARG A 49 4.09 6.37 -15.55
C ARG A 49 5.51 6.49 -16.07
N CYS A 50 6.46 6.89 -15.24
CA CYS A 50 7.89 6.88 -15.61
C CYS A 50 8.41 5.45 -15.74
N ILE A 51 8.08 4.56 -14.79
CA ILE A 51 8.46 3.13 -14.80
C ILE A 51 7.97 2.46 -16.09
N LEU A 52 6.70 2.68 -16.46
CA LEU A 52 6.11 2.10 -17.67
C LEU A 52 6.55 2.81 -18.98
N GLY A 53 7.35 3.88 -18.88
CA GLY A 53 7.76 4.67 -20.02
C GLY A 53 6.63 5.43 -20.72
N PHE A 54 5.50 5.68 -20.02
CA PHE A 54 4.43 6.55 -20.49
C PHE A 54 4.78 8.03 -20.30
N LEU A 55 5.74 8.29 -19.42
CA LEU A 55 6.25 9.63 -19.12
C LEU A 55 7.76 9.58 -19.09
N ASN A 56 8.42 10.50 -19.80
CA ASN A 56 9.87 10.61 -19.74
C ASN A 56 10.29 11.18 -18.38
N ALA A 57 11.23 10.52 -17.73
CA ALA A 57 11.92 11.08 -16.58
C ALA A 57 12.78 12.28 -17.02
N ASP A 58 12.97 13.25 -16.12
CA ASP A 58 13.87 14.38 -16.36
C ASP A 58 15.32 14.03 -15.95
N ALA A 59 15.47 13.09 -14.99
CA ALA A 59 16.76 12.49 -14.65
C ALA A 59 16.53 11.09 -14.02
N GLY A 60 17.61 10.31 -13.95
CA GLY A 60 17.64 8.98 -13.35
C GLY A 60 17.46 7.85 -14.36
N ASP A 61 17.65 6.64 -13.86
CA ASP A 61 17.60 5.41 -14.64
C ASP A 61 16.51 4.47 -14.11
N ILE A 62 15.87 3.77 -15.02
CA ILE A 62 14.87 2.74 -14.71
C ILE A 62 15.22 1.45 -15.42
N THR A 63 15.24 0.34 -14.67
CA THR A 63 15.41 -1.01 -15.19
C THR A 63 14.19 -1.83 -14.86
N LEU A 64 13.58 -2.50 -15.83
CA LEU A 64 12.46 -3.43 -15.66
C LEU A 64 12.89 -4.82 -16.12
N LEU A 65 12.64 -5.82 -15.29
CA LEU A 65 12.92 -7.24 -15.59
C LEU A 65 14.35 -7.46 -16.15
N GLY A 66 15.32 -6.68 -15.63
CA GLY A 66 16.71 -6.73 -16.05
C GLY A 66 17.07 -5.89 -17.29
N GLU A 67 16.12 -5.23 -17.93
CA GLU A 67 16.31 -4.39 -19.10
C GLU A 67 16.20 -2.90 -18.77
N LYS A 68 17.21 -2.10 -19.15
CA LYS A 68 17.16 -0.63 -18.97
C LYS A 68 16.12 -0.04 -19.93
N ILE A 69 15.15 0.71 -19.38
CA ILE A 69 14.04 1.23 -20.16
C ILE A 69 14.41 2.46 -20.95
N ASN A 70 14.14 2.39 -22.25
CA ASN A 70 14.10 3.54 -23.13
C ASN A 70 12.65 3.79 -23.56
N PRO A 71 11.98 4.84 -23.05
CA PRO A 71 10.54 5.07 -23.30
C PRO A 71 10.16 5.10 -24.79
N LYS A 72 11.09 5.45 -25.66
CA LYS A 72 10.84 5.58 -27.11
C LYS A 72 11.02 4.28 -27.91
N LYS A 73 11.72 3.27 -27.35
CA LYS A 73 12.12 2.07 -28.11
C LYS A 73 11.57 0.76 -27.54
N ASP A 74 11.30 0.68 -26.24
CA ASP A 74 11.11 -0.60 -25.56
C ASP A 74 9.62 -0.94 -25.38
N VAL A 75 8.90 -1.13 -26.49
CA VAL A 75 7.51 -1.55 -26.47
C VAL A 75 7.37 -3.01 -26.00
N LYS A 76 8.32 -3.87 -26.38
CA LYS A 76 8.26 -5.34 -26.14
C LYS A 76 8.23 -5.73 -24.66
N ILE A 77 8.94 -5.00 -23.80
CA ILE A 77 8.94 -5.31 -22.37
C ILE A 77 7.55 -5.17 -21.74
N ARG A 78 6.71 -4.29 -22.28
CA ARG A 78 5.33 -4.08 -21.78
C ARG A 78 4.45 -5.30 -21.98
N ASN A 79 4.76 -6.17 -22.93
CA ASN A 79 4.02 -7.42 -23.15
C ASN A 79 4.24 -8.42 -22.01
N ARG A 80 5.24 -8.22 -21.16
CA ARG A 80 5.57 -9.01 -19.97
C ARG A 80 4.96 -8.42 -18.69
N ILE A 81 4.24 -7.28 -18.81
CA ILE A 81 3.72 -6.52 -17.67
C ILE A 81 2.21 -6.41 -17.74
N GLY A 82 1.51 -6.90 -16.72
CA GLY A 82 0.11 -6.60 -16.49
C GLY A 82 -0.03 -5.25 -15.78
N TYR A 83 -0.79 -4.34 -16.36
CA TYR A 83 -0.96 -3.00 -15.80
C TYR A 83 -2.43 -2.67 -15.55
N LEU A 84 -2.72 -2.29 -14.30
CA LEU A 84 -4.00 -1.73 -13.89
C LEU A 84 -3.84 -0.25 -13.56
N PRO A 85 -4.31 0.68 -14.41
CA PRO A 85 -4.29 2.10 -14.10
C PRO A 85 -5.35 2.46 -13.05
N GLY A 86 -5.11 3.51 -12.27
CA GLY A 86 -6.06 4.03 -11.28
C GLY A 86 -7.37 4.54 -11.88
N GLU A 87 -7.33 4.97 -13.13
CA GLU A 87 -8.52 5.31 -13.93
C GLU A 87 -8.42 4.66 -15.30
N LEU A 88 -9.42 3.88 -15.63
CA LEU A 88 -9.54 3.26 -16.93
C LEU A 88 -10.12 4.25 -17.94
N GLY A 89 -9.29 4.75 -18.85
CA GLY A 89 -9.72 5.42 -20.07
C GLY A 89 -10.34 4.41 -21.04
N ILE A 90 -11.64 4.16 -20.93
CA ILE A 90 -12.28 3.03 -21.59
C ILE A 90 -13.09 3.48 -22.83
N CYS A 91 -13.00 2.69 -23.90
CA CYS A 91 -13.90 2.76 -25.04
C CYS A 91 -15.33 2.39 -24.60
N LYS A 92 -16.20 3.37 -24.42
CA LYS A 92 -17.55 3.22 -23.85
C LYS A 92 -18.42 2.20 -24.58
N ASN A 93 -18.18 1.98 -25.88
CA ASN A 93 -18.97 1.12 -26.74
C ASN A 93 -18.55 -0.35 -26.74
N MET A 94 -17.39 -0.68 -26.17
CA MET A 94 -16.88 -2.05 -26.07
C MET A 94 -17.46 -2.76 -24.84
N THR A 95 -17.53 -4.09 -24.91
CA THR A 95 -17.74 -4.97 -23.77
C THR A 95 -16.40 -5.34 -23.12
N ALA A 96 -16.41 -5.99 -21.93
CA ALA A 96 -15.18 -6.47 -21.29
C ALA A 96 -14.49 -7.54 -22.16
N ASN A 97 -15.26 -8.45 -22.76
CA ASN A 97 -14.75 -9.46 -23.68
C ASN A 97 -14.04 -8.85 -24.89
N GLU A 98 -14.61 -7.80 -25.49
CA GLU A 98 -14.02 -7.10 -26.64
C GLU A 98 -12.76 -6.35 -26.24
N LEU A 99 -12.75 -5.70 -25.06
CA LEU A 99 -11.57 -4.98 -24.56
C LEU A 99 -10.39 -5.94 -24.30
N ILE A 100 -10.63 -7.08 -23.65
CA ILE A 100 -9.61 -8.09 -23.38
C ILE A 100 -9.03 -8.62 -24.68
N LYS A 101 -9.87 -8.97 -25.66
CA LYS A 101 -9.43 -9.38 -27.00
C LYS A 101 -8.63 -8.30 -27.71
N TYR A 102 -9.05 -7.03 -27.57
CA TYR A 102 -8.34 -5.90 -28.15
C TYR A 102 -6.92 -5.75 -27.56
N PHE A 103 -6.77 -5.79 -26.23
CA PHE A 103 -5.48 -5.72 -25.58
C PHE A 103 -4.58 -6.92 -25.89
N SER A 104 -5.14 -8.12 -25.95
CA SER A 104 -4.39 -9.31 -26.35
C SER A 104 -3.75 -9.14 -27.73
N LYS A 105 -4.52 -8.65 -28.71
CA LYS A 105 -4.00 -8.39 -30.05
C LYS A 105 -2.99 -7.23 -30.11
N LEU A 106 -3.24 -6.17 -29.30
CA LEU A 106 -2.40 -4.98 -29.29
C LEU A 106 -1.01 -5.27 -28.72
N TYR A 107 -0.93 -6.11 -27.69
CA TYR A 107 0.29 -6.43 -26.97
C TYR A 107 0.83 -7.83 -27.28
N ASP A 108 0.23 -8.54 -28.23
CA ASP A 108 0.63 -9.93 -28.60
C ASP A 108 0.68 -10.84 -27.37
N ILE A 109 -0.39 -10.86 -26.58
CA ILE A 109 -0.52 -11.60 -25.34
C ILE A 109 -1.53 -12.74 -25.52
N GLU A 110 -1.14 -13.94 -25.16
CA GLU A 110 -2.06 -15.08 -25.07
C GLU A 110 -2.99 -14.93 -23.85
N ILE A 111 -4.31 -15.00 -24.09
CA ILE A 111 -5.32 -14.89 -23.04
C ILE A 111 -5.53 -16.24 -22.37
N ASP A 112 -5.44 -16.26 -21.05
CA ASP A 112 -5.89 -17.38 -20.24
C ASP A 112 -7.40 -17.28 -19.99
N TRP A 113 -8.20 -17.71 -20.97
CA TRP A 113 -9.67 -17.60 -20.94
C TRP A 113 -10.33 -18.36 -19.79
N ASN A 114 -9.73 -19.45 -19.31
CA ASN A 114 -10.27 -20.20 -18.18
C ASN A 114 -10.15 -19.34 -16.91
N PHE A 115 -8.98 -18.79 -16.69
CA PHE A 115 -8.74 -17.88 -15.56
C PHE A 115 -9.58 -16.60 -15.67
N VAL A 116 -9.67 -15.98 -16.84
CA VAL A 116 -10.47 -14.77 -17.06
C VAL A 116 -11.96 -14.99 -16.73
N LYS A 117 -12.54 -16.11 -17.15
CA LYS A 117 -13.93 -16.47 -16.83
C LYS A 117 -14.13 -16.71 -15.34
N GLU A 118 -13.24 -17.51 -14.73
CA GLU A 118 -13.27 -17.74 -13.27
C GLU A 118 -13.22 -16.43 -12.48
N VAL A 119 -12.29 -15.54 -12.82
CA VAL A 119 -12.17 -14.23 -12.15
C VAL A 119 -13.40 -13.36 -12.37
N ALA A 120 -13.97 -13.37 -13.57
CA ALA A 120 -15.21 -12.62 -13.86
C ALA A 120 -16.38 -13.11 -12.98
N GLU A 121 -16.54 -14.42 -12.80
CA GLU A 121 -17.55 -15.02 -11.93
C GLU A 121 -17.33 -14.63 -10.47
N ARG A 122 -16.12 -14.78 -9.97
CA ARG A 122 -15.72 -14.42 -8.58
C ARG A 122 -15.95 -12.94 -8.30
N LEU A 123 -15.66 -12.05 -9.25
CA LEU A 123 -15.92 -10.62 -9.15
C LEU A 123 -17.36 -10.24 -9.49
N LYS A 124 -18.25 -11.19 -9.83
CA LYS A 124 -19.65 -10.95 -10.24
C LYS A 124 -19.74 -9.91 -11.35
N LEU A 125 -18.93 -10.07 -12.39
CA LEU A 125 -18.86 -9.16 -13.53
C LEU A 125 -19.53 -9.77 -14.77
N ASP A 126 -20.52 -9.08 -15.30
CA ASP A 126 -21.10 -9.37 -16.64
C ASP A 126 -20.15 -8.85 -17.72
N MET A 127 -19.49 -9.78 -18.41
CA MET A 127 -18.47 -9.47 -19.42
C MET A 127 -19.03 -9.00 -20.75
N ASP A 128 -20.32 -9.21 -21.01
CA ASP A 128 -20.98 -8.87 -22.27
C ASP A 128 -21.66 -7.51 -22.22
N ARG A 129 -21.70 -6.89 -21.05
CA ARG A 129 -22.26 -5.57 -20.86
C ARG A 129 -21.31 -4.47 -21.37
N LYS A 130 -21.85 -3.45 -22.05
CA LYS A 130 -21.06 -2.32 -22.55
C LYS A 130 -20.43 -1.53 -21.41
N LEU A 131 -19.17 -1.19 -21.55
CA LEU A 131 -18.36 -0.50 -20.54
C LEU A 131 -18.92 0.89 -20.18
N GLY A 132 -19.55 1.56 -21.15
CA GLY A 132 -20.14 2.89 -20.95
C GLY A 132 -21.23 2.95 -19.89
N VAL A 133 -21.97 1.84 -19.69
CA VAL A 133 -23.08 1.77 -18.73
C VAL A 133 -22.70 1.11 -17.39
N LEU A 134 -21.46 0.69 -17.25
CA LEU A 134 -20.97 0.10 -16.00
C LEU A 134 -20.74 1.17 -14.93
N SER A 135 -21.00 0.81 -13.66
CA SER A 135 -20.59 1.60 -12.50
C SER A 135 -19.06 1.70 -12.40
N LYS A 136 -18.55 2.66 -11.62
CA LYS A 136 -17.10 2.81 -11.38
C LYS A 136 -16.49 1.50 -10.90
N GLY A 137 -17.11 0.82 -9.92
CA GLY A 137 -16.61 -0.45 -9.39
C GLY A 137 -16.58 -1.57 -10.43
N ASN A 138 -17.61 -1.68 -11.30
CA ASN A 138 -17.60 -2.68 -12.38
C ASN A 138 -16.56 -2.35 -13.47
N LYS A 139 -16.32 -1.09 -13.77
CA LYS A 139 -15.18 -0.69 -14.63
C LYS A 139 -13.83 -1.10 -14.01
N GLN A 140 -13.69 -0.93 -12.71
CA GLN A 140 -12.48 -1.37 -11.99
C GLN A 140 -12.26 -2.88 -12.12
N LYS A 141 -13.33 -3.69 -11.98
CA LYS A 141 -13.26 -5.15 -12.19
C LYS A 141 -12.81 -5.51 -13.61
N VAL A 142 -13.28 -4.77 -14.64
CA VAL A 142 -12.79 -4.95 -16.02
C VAL A 142 -11.30 -4.65 -16.13
N GLY A 143 -10.82 -3.60 -15.45
CA GLY A 143 -9.40 -3.28 -15.39
C GLY A 143 -8.59 -4.40 -14.74
N VAL A 144 -9.08 -4.95 -13.65
CA VAL A 144 -8.47 -6.11 -12.97
C VAL A 144 -8.34 -7.29 -13.93
N LEU A 145 -9.42 -7.64 -14.64
CA LEU A 145 -9.38 -8.71 -15.65
C LEU A 145 -8.35 -8.44 -16.73
N SER A 146 -8.31 -7.21 -17.24
CA SER A 146 -7.35 -6.82 -18.28
C SER A 146 -5.90 -6.90 -17.82
N ALA A 147 -5.63 -6.55 -16.55
CA ALA A 147 -4.29 -6.65 -15.97
C ALA A 147 -3.86 -8.10 -15.65
N LEU A 148 -4.83 -9.02 -15.51
CA LEU A 148 -4.57 -10.42 -15.14
C LEU A 148 -4.81 -11.42 -16.29
N MET A 149 -5.22 -10.96 -17.48
CA MET A 149 -5.65 -11.82 -18.59
C MET A 149 -4.57 -12.76 -19.13
N GLY A 150 -3.30 -12.43 -18.96
CA GLY A 150 -2.14 -13.19 -19.42
C GLY A 150 -1.23 -13.63 -18.28
N LYS A 151 -0.22 -14.44 -18.59
CA LYS A 151 0.84 -14.81 -17.66
C LYS A 151 1.95 -13.75 -17.69
N PHE A 152 1.85 -12.77 -16.82
CA PHE A 152 2.81 -11.68 -16.72
C PHE A 152 3.91 -11.99 -15.69
N GLU A 153 5.10 -11.42 -15.89
CA GLU A 153 6.22 -11.51 -14.94
C GLU A 153 6.16 -10.41 -13.89
N LEU A 154 5.48 -9.30 -14.22
CA LEU A 154 5.31 -8.17 -13.34
C LEU A 154 3.88 -7.63 -13.45
N LEU A 155 3.22 -7.44 -12.31
CA LEU A 155 1.93 -6.77 -12.21
C LEU A 155 2.14 -5.40 -11.57
N ILE A 156 1.75 -4.34 -12.25
CA ILE A 156 1.77 -2.97 -11.73
C ILE A 156 0.32 -2.50 -11.57
N MET A 157 -0.06 -2.14 -10.36
CA MET A 157 -1.44 -1.80 -10.02
C MET A 157 -1.49 -0.45 -9.30
N ASP A 158 -2.20 0.51 -9.89
CA ASP A 158 -2.40 1.85 -9.33
C ASP A 158 -3.80 1.96 -8.74
N GLU A 159 -3.91 2.07 -7.39
CA GLU A 159 -5.19 2.15 -6.65
C GLU A 159 -6.22 1.07 -7.07
N PRO A 160 -5.85 -0.23 -7.07
CA PRO A 160 -6.62 -1.29 -7.74
C PRO A 160 -8.00 -1.55 -7.14
N THR A 161 -8.22 -1.20 -5.89
CA THR A 161 -9.45 -1.45 -5.14
C THR A 161 -10.40 -0.25 -5.12
N SER A 162 -10.03 0.84 -5.80
CA SER A 162 -10.85 2.06 -5.86
C SER A 162 -12.25 1.78 -6.41
N GLY A 163 -13.27 2.04 -5.59
CA GLY A 163 -14.68 1.85 -5.97
C GLY A 163 -15.20 0.42 -5.85
N LEU A 164 -14.40 -0.52 -5.30
CA LEU A 164 -14.86 -1.85 -4.91
C LEU A 164 -15.38 -1.82 -3.47
N ASP A 165 -16.43 -2.61 -3.21
CA ASP A 165 -16.88 -2.86 -1.84
C ASP A 165 -15.89 -3.77 -1.08
N PRO A 166 -15.93 -3.81 0.27
CA PRO A 166 -14.95 -4.55 1.07
C PRO A 166 -14.86 -6.05 0.75
N LEU A 167 -15.97 -6.69 0.34
CA LEU A 167 -15.96 -8.10 -0.04
C LEU A 167 -15.21 -8.30 -1.36
N MET A 168 -15.45 -7.44 -2.33
CA MET A 168 -14.76 -7.47 -3.61
C MET A 168 -13.28 -7.07 -3.50
N GLN A 169 -12.93 -6.18 -2.58
CA GLN A 169 -11.53 -5.89 -2.26
C GLN A 169 -10.81 -7.13 -1.73
N SER A 170 -11.41 -7.84 -0.78
CA SER A 170 -10.85 -9.08 -0.24
C SER A 170 -10.68 -10.14 -1.31
N GLU A 171 -11.67 -10.29 -2.19
CA GLU A 171 -11.62 -11.24 -3.29
C GLU A 171 -10.56 -10.88 -4.34
N PHE A 172 -10.42 -9.60 -4.66
CA PHE A 172 -9.35 -9.09 -5.52
C PHE A 172 -7.95 -9.51 -5.00
N TYR A 173 -7.66 -9.28 -3.73
CA TYR A 173 -6.35 -9.64 -3.16
C TYR A 173 -6.11 -11.15 -3.17
N ARG A 174 -7.16 -11.96 -2.96
CA ARG A 174 -7.09 -13.42 -3.07
C ARG A 174 -6.72 -13.84 -4.50
N ILE A 175 -7.42 -13.30 -5.49
CA ILE A 175 -7.17 -13.59 -6.92
C ILE A 175 -5.74 -13.21 -7.30
N VAL A 176 -5.27 -12.02 -6.91
CA VAL A 176 -3.89 -11.58 -7.22
C VAL A 176 -2.86 -12.45 -6.54
N ALA A 177 -3.09 -12.87 -5.28
CA ALA A 177 -2.19 -13.77 -4.56
C ALA A 177 -2.10 -15.16 -5.21
N GLU A 178 -3.23 -15.72 -5.65
CA GLU A 178 -3.29 -16.96 -6.40
C GLU A 178 -2.51 -16.85 -7.72
N ARG A 179 -2.79 -15.80 -8.50
CA ARG A 179 -2.08 -15.55 -9.77
C ARG A 179 -0.59 -15.36 -9.59
N GLN A 180 -0.18 -14.64 -8.55
CA GLN A 180 1.23 -14.44 -8.20
C GLN A 180 1.91 -15.76 -7.88
N LYS A 181 1.27 -16.61 -7.09
CA LYS A 181 1.79 -17.94 -6.72
C LYS A 181 1.94 -18.86 -7.93
N ASP A 182 0.95 -18.88 -8.82
CA ASP A 182 0.92 -19.76 -10.00
C ASP A 182 1.95 -19.39 -11.06
N SER A 183 2.17 -18.09 -11.26
CA SER A 183 3.11 -17.57 -12.28
C SER A 183 4.43 -17.08 -11.71
N ASN A 184 4.62 -17.11 -10.37
CA ASN A 184 5.77 -16.52 -9.67
C ASN A 184 6.04 -15.06 -10.10
N CYS A 185 4.97 -14.32 -10.40
CA CYS A 185 5.10 -12.93 -10.83
C CYS A 185 5.40 -12.00 -9.66
N THR A 186 5.97 -10.86 -9.96
CA THR A 186 6.17 -9.75 -9.02
C THR A 186 4.94 -8.87 -9.01
N VAL A 187 4.51 -8.39 -7.85
CA VAL A 187 3.41 -7.44 -7.74
C VAL A 187 3.93 -6.12 -7.18
N PHE A 188 3.72 -5.03 -7.93
CA PHE A 188 3.95 -3.66 -7.51
C PHE A 188 2.61 -2.95 -7.33
N LEU A 189 2.23 -2.71 -6.09
CA LEU A 189 0.93 -2.18 -5.68
C LEU A 189 1.07 -0.74 -5.19
N CYS A 190 0.50 0.23 -5.89
CA CYS A 190 0.33 1.58 -5.37
C CYS A 190 -1.00 1.72 -4.67
N SER A 191 -0.98 2.19 -3.44
CA SER A 191 -2.19 2.50 -2.67
C SER A 191 -1.98 3.67 -1.71
N HIS A 192 -3.06 4.32 -1.34
CA HIS A 192 -3.11 5.22 -0.18
C HIS A 192 -3.78 4.55 1.03
N VAL A 193 -4.27 3.32 0.87
CA VAL A 193 -4.95 2.54 1.91
C VAL A 193 -3.93 1.63 2.61
N LEU A 194 -3.52 2.02 3.79
CA LEU A 194 -2.48 1.35 4.57
C LEU A 194 -2.85 -0.09 4.95
N ALA A 195 -4.11 -0.31 5.33
CA ALA A 195 -4.61 -1.64 5.72
C ALA A 195 -4.50 -2.68 4.59
N GLU A 196 -4.58 -2.26 3.32
CA GLU A 196 -4.41 -3.12 2.16
C GLU A 196 -2.95 -3.55 1.99
N VAL A 197 -2.04 -2.58 2.02
CA VAL A 197 -0.59 -2.82 1.92
C VAL A 197 -0.12 -3.69 3.09
N ASP A 198 -0.65 -3.42 4.29
CA ASP A 198 -0.35 -4.16 5.52
C ASP A 198 -0.68 -5.65 5.45
N LYS A 199 -1.78 -6.00 4.81
CA LYS A 199 -2.27 -7.38 4.69
C LYS A 199 -1.70 -8.12 3.49
N PHE A 200 -1.37 -7.40 2.42
CA PHE A 200 -1.05 -8.00 1.14
C PHE A 200 0.44 -7.97 0.79
N CYS A 201 1.17 -6.91 1.16
CA CYS A 201 2.54 -6.71 0.72
C CYS A 201 3.58 -7.29 1.69
N ASP A 202 4.72 -7.73 1.15
CA ASP A 202 5.86 -8.23 1.93
C ASP A 202 6.83 -7.07 2.27
N ARG A 203 6.96 -6.12 1.34
CA ARG A 203 7.81 -4.93 1.46
C ARG A 203 7.03 -3.69 1.08
N VAL A 204 7.45 -2.54 1.61
CA VAL A 204 6.82 -1.25 1.34
C VAL A 204 7.86 -0.14 1.17
N ALA A 205 7.60 0.75 0.22
CA ALA A 205 8.22 2.07 0.16
C ALA A 205 7.16 3.14 0.44
N ILE A 206 7.46 4.04 1.37
CA ILE A 206 6.60 5.17 1.73
C ILE A 206 7.10 6.40 0.98
N ILE A 207 6.25 6.97 0.11
CA ILE A 207 6.54 8.20 -0.61
C ILE A 207 5.77 9.38 -0.03
N LYS A 208 6.46 10.51 0.14
CA LYS A 208 5.91 11.77 0.66
C LYS A 208 6.50 12.95 -0.10
N LYS A 209 5.65 13.81 -0.66
CA LYS A 209 6.07 15.01 -1.40
C LYS A 209 7.17 14.72 -2.45
N GLY A 210 7.00 13.64 -3.18
CA GLY A 210 7.93 13.23 -4.24
C GLY A 210 9.20 12.51 -3.77
N LYS A 211 9.42 12.31 -2.46
CA LYS A 211 10.60 11.65 -1.88
C LYS A 211 10.24 10.34 -1.20
N ILE A 212 11.16 9.38 -1.21
CA ILE A 212 11.04 8.18 -0.40
C ILE A 212 11.36 8.55 1.05
N ALA A 213 10.41 8.29 1.95
CA ALA A 213 10.58 8.50 3.39
C ALA A 213 11.16 7.24 4.07
N GLU A 214 10.73 6.04 3.62
CA GLU A 214 11.14 4.76 4.20
C GLU A 214 11.01 3.65 3.17
N ILE A 215 11.90 2.67 3.21
CA ILE A 215 11.79 1.39 2.49
C ILE A 215 12.10 0.29 3.49
N SER A 216 11.15 -0.62 3.72
CA SER A 216 11.31 -1.67 4.70
C SER A 216 10.50 -2.92 4.37
N ASN A 217 10.82 -4.03 5.01
CA ASN A 217 9.93 -5.18 5.10
C ASN A 217 8.75 -4.82 6.01
N VAL A 218 7.52 -5.15 5.62
CA VAL A 218 6.31 -4.81 6.38
C VAL A 218 6.36 -5.37 7.80
N ASN A 219 6.82 -6.62 7.97
CA ASN A 219 6.91 -7.24 9.29
C ASN A 219 8.00 -6.61 10.16
N GLU A 220 9.16 -6.27 9.59
CA GLU A 220 10.24 -5.56 10.31
C GLU A 220 9.80 -4.16 10.73
N LEU A 221 9.09 -3.46 9.84
CA LEU A 221 8.54 -2.15 10.15
C LEU A 221 7.57 -2.22 11.32
N LYS A 222 6.69 -3.23 11.36
CA LYS A 222 5.79 -3.50 12.49
C LYS A 222 6.53 -3.90 13.76
N ALA A 223 7.59 -4.70 13.63
CA ALA A 223 8.35 -5.18 14.78
C ALA A 223 9.16 -4.07 15.47
N LYS A 224 9.69 -3.13 14.69
CA LYS A 224 10.44 -1.96 15.20
C LYS A 224 9.54 -0.92 15.86
N ASN A 225 8.22 -0.97 15.60
CA ASN A 225 7.31 0.09 16.01
C ASN A 225 6.59 -0.20 17.32
N LEU A 226 6.12 0.89 17.92
CA LEU A 226 5.47 0.93 19.21
C LEU A 226 4.29 -0.04 19.31
N LYS A 227 4.11 -0.72 20.42
CA LYS A 227 2.91 -1.51 20.71
C LYS A 227 1.80 -0.57 21.14
N HIS A 228 0.62 -0.75 20.58
CA HIS A 228 -0.58 -0.05 21.00
C HIS A 228 -1.23 -0.82 22.14
N ILE A 229 -1.29 -0.21 23.31
CA ILE A 229 -1.83 -0.79 24.52
C ILE A 229 -3.06 0.01 24.92
N GLU A 230 -4.16 -0.67 25.11
CA GLU A 230 -5.42 -0.13 25.61
C GLU A 230 -5.75 -0.82 26.93
N LEU A 231 -5.99 -0.02 27.95
CA LEU A 231 -6.38 -0.50 29.28
C LEU A 231 -7.73 0.11 29.68
N ILE A 232 -8.60 -0.71 30.19
CA ILE A 232 -9.88 -0.31 30.78
C ILE A 232 -9.83 -0.60 32.27
N PHE A 233 -9.96 0.44 33.08
CA PHE A 233 -9.95 0.37 34.54
C PHE A 233 -11.37 0.29 35.10
N LYS A 234 -11.53 -0.22 36.32
CA LYS A 234 -12.82 -0.21 37.01
C LYS A 234 -13.19 1.16 37.57
N THR A 235 -12.18 1.98 37.89
CA THR A 235 -12.41 3.32 38.44
C THR A 235 -11.49 4.37 37.81
N PRO A 236 -11.85 5.64 37.78
CA PRO A 236 -10.98 6.72 37.33
C PRO A 236 -9.69 6.86 38.18
N SER A 237 -9.78 6.61 39.49
CA SER A 237 -8.63 6.67 40.42
C SER A 237 -7.55 5.66 40.02
N SER A 238 -7.94 4.41 39.71
CA SER A 238 -7.02 3.38 39.24
C SER A 238 -6.35 3.77 37.92
N MET A 239 -7.07 4.37 37.00
CA MET A 239 -6.52 4.86 35.75
C MET A 239 -5.50 5.99 35.98
N HIS A 240 -5.79 6.93 36.89
CA HIS A 240 -4.88 8.01 37.22
C HIS A 240 -3.60 7.50 37.93
N ALA A 241 -3.72 6.54 38.84
CA ALA A 241 -2.58 5.91 39.48
C ALA A 241 -1.68 5.21 38.45
N PHE A 242 -2.27 4.43 37.54
CA PHE A 242 -1.53 3.77 36.45
C PHE A 242 -0.88 4.78 35.49
N LYS A 243 -1.58 5.85 35.12
CA LYS A 243 -1.04 6.92 34.28
C LYS A 243 0.18 7.60 34.90
N SER A 244 0.17 7.82 36.23
CA SER A 244 1.30 8.38 36.97
C SER A 244 2.49 7.42 36.95
N PHE A 245 2.26 6.14 37.22
CA PHE A 245 3.26 5.09 37.10
C PHE A 245 3.84 5.03 35.67
N LEU A 246 2.99 5.01 34.65
CA LEU A 246 3.43 4.95 33.26
C LEU A 246 4.38 6.09 32.91
N LYS A 247 4.11 7.31 33.36
CA LYS A 247 4.98 8.47 33.13
C LYS A 247 6.32 8.40 33.86
N THR A 248 6.35 7.76 35.03
CA THR A 248 7.56 7.66 35.86
C THR A 248 8.45 6.52 35.40
N ASP A 249 7.89 5.33 35.22
CA ASP A 249 8.63 4.09 34.95
C ASP A 249 8.81 3.79 33.47
N PHE A 250 7.99 4.40 32.61
CA PHE A 250 8.02 4.27 31.15
C PHE A 250 7.92 5.65 30.48
N PRO A 251 8.91 6.53 30.65
CA PRO A 251 8.86 7.91 30.14
C PRO A 251 8.79 7.98 28.60
N GLU A 252 9.19 6.91 27.89
CA GLU A 252 9.07 6.75 26.45
C GLU A 252 7.64 6.46 25.97
N SER A 253 6.70 6.29 26.90
CA SER A 253 5.30 6.05 26.55
C SER A 253 4.63 7.28 25.93
N LEU A 254 3.91 7.07 24.83
CA LEU A 254 3.12 8.11 24.17
C LEU A 254 1.64 7.89 24.46
N ILE A 255 1.06 8.69 25.37
CA ILE A 255 -0.36 8.62 25.69
C ILE A 255 -1.15 9.22 24.51
N LYS A 256 -2.06 8.42 23.95
CA LYS A 256 -2.93 8.83 22.82
C LYS A 256 -4.33 9.24 23.28
N TYR A 257 -4.84 8.56 24.29
CA TYR A 257 -6.18 8.80 24.81
C TYR A 257 -6.23 8.51 26.30
N ASP A 258 -6.89 9.38 27.07
CA ASP A 258 -7.14 9.19 28.50
C ASP A 258 -8.48 9.86 28.88
N PHE A 259 -9.48 9.04 29.08
CA PHE A 259 -10.80 9.54 29.45
C PHE A 259 -11.49 8.56 30.41
N GLN A 260 -12.00 9.09 31.52
CA GLN A 260 -12.69 8.34 32.57
C GLN A 260 -11.90 7.13 33.06
N THR A 261 -12.18 5.93 32.53
CA THR A 261 -11.56 4.66 32.92
C THR A 261 -10.74 4.03 31.79
N GLN A 262 -10.61 4.70 30.64
CA GLN A 262 -9.88 4.19 29.48
C GLN A 262 -8.57 4.94 29.28
N LEU A 263 -7.50 4.19 29.07
CA LEU A 263 -6.16 4.71 28.78
C LEU A 263 -5.58 3.99 27.57
N GLU A 264 -5.20 4.75 26.56
CA GLU A 264 -4.51 4.24 25.38
C GLU A 264 -3.13 4.89 25.25
N PHE A 265 -2.13 4.06 25.02
CA PHE A 265 -0.75 4.53 24.87
C PHE A 265 0.08 3.63 23.97
N LEU A 266 1.18 4.18 23.47
CA LEU A 266 2.14 3.47 22.65
C LEU A 266 3.42 3.26 23.45
N LEU A 267 4.02 2.06 23.33
CA LEU A 267 5.32 1.71 23.92
C LEU A 267 6.19 0.93 22.95
N PRO A 268 7.53 1.07 23.02
CA PRO A 268 8.46 0.18 22.35
C PRO A 268 8.23 -1.30 22.77
N PRO A 269 8.63 -2.28 21.91
CA PRO A 269 8.33 -3.70 22.17
C PRO A 269 8.84 -4.23 23.50
N ASP A 270 10.06 -3.88 23.91
CA ASP A 270 10.65 -4.39 25.16
C ASP A 270 10.01 -3.80 26.42
N PRO A 271 9.80 -2.46 26.55
CA PRO A 271 8.98 -1.91 27.61
C PRO A 271 7.55 -2.45 27.65
N ALA A 272 6.94 -2.71 26.49
CA ALA A 272 5.61 -3.28 26.42
C ALA A 272 5.51 -4.70 27.04
N ARG A 273 6.58 -5.51 26.97
CA ARG A 273 6.65 -6.80 27.68
C ARG A 273 6.71 -6.63 29.19
N LYS A 274 7.50 -5.68 29.68
CA LYS A 274 7.61 -5.39 31.11
C LYS A 274 6.28 -4.94 31.69
N ILE A 275 5.57 -4.07 30.98
CA ILE A 275 4.28 -3.57 31.46
C ILE A 275 3.22 -4.67 31.58
N LEU A 276 3.31 -5.75 30.77
CA LEU A 276 2.43 -6.92 30.92
C LEU A 276 2.54 -7.60 32.29
N CYS A 277 3.78 -7.74 32.77
CA CYS A 277 4.02 -8.26 34.14
C CYS A 277 3.39 -7.34 35.18
N GLU A 278 3.62 -6.04 35.05
CA GLU A 278 3.05 -5.04 35.96
C GLU A 278 1.52 -5.02 35.95
N ILE A 279 0.91 -5.20 34.80
CA ILE A 279 -0.56 -5.29 34.68
C ILE A 279 -1.13 -6.51 35.40
N SER A 280 -0.40 -7.64 35.39
CA SER A 280 -0.86 -8.89 35.99
C SER A 280 -0.55 -9.00 37.48
N GLU A 281 0.50 -8.34 37.98
CA GLU A 281 1.04 -8.53 39.30
C GLU A 281 0.64 -7.43 40.32
N ARG A 282 0.32 -6.23 39.85
CA ARG A 282 -0.04 -5.10 40.72
C ARG A 282 -1.53 -4.89 40.83
N ASP A 283 -1.97 -4.68 42.07
CA ASP A 283 -3.31 -4.17 42.38
C ASP A 283 -3.25 -2.63 42.33
N TRP A 284 -3.79 -2.06 41.27
CA TRP A 284 -3.78 -0.61 41.06
C TRP A 284 -4.88 0.05 41.92
N ASP A 285 -4.45 0.56 43.09
CA ASP A 285 -5.33 1.24 44.06
C ASP A 285 -6.42 0.30 44.64
N GLY A 286 -6.07 -1.00 44.81
CA GLY A 286 -6.99 -2.04 45.29
C GLY A 286 -8.04 -2.46 44.28
N VAL A 287 -7.91 -2.07 43.00
CA VAL A 287 -8.87 -2.37 41.94
C VAL A 287 -8.22 -2.87 40.68
N PRO A 288 -8.38 -4.12 40.30
CA PRO A 288 -7.75 -4.69 39.11
C PRO A 288 -8.21 -4.02 37.82
N ILE A 289 -7.38 -4.04 36.81
CA ILE A 289 -7.72 -3.66 35.44
C ILE A 289 -8.91 -4.53 34.99
N LYS A 290 -9.92 -3.90 34.43
CA LYS A 290 -11.13 -4.56 33.96
C LYS A 290 -10.92 -5.34 32.69
N ASP A 291 -10.17 -4.73 31.76
CA ASP A 291 -9.88 -5.30 30.44
C ASP A 291 -8.63 -4.66 29.85
N PHE A 292 -7.95 -5.38 28.96
CA PHE A 292 -6.81 -4.86 28.23
C PHE A 292 -6.70 -5.44 26.83
N SER A 293 -6.16 -4.66 25.91
CA SER A 293 -5.78 -5.13 24.58
C SER A 293 -4.38 -4.65 24.21
N ILE A 294 -3.62 -5.52 23.58
CA ILE A 294 -2.29 -5.20 23.03
C ILE A 294 -2.30 -5.54 21.56
N LYS A 295 -2.12 -4.53 20.74
CA LYS A 295 -2.08 -4.67 19.28
C LYS A 295 -0.71 -4.32 18.77
N HIS A 296 -0.30 -4.99 17.70
CA HIS A 296 0.84 -4.49 16.92
C HIS A 296 0.45 -3.15 16.31
N SER A 297 1.42 -2.23 16.25
CA SER A 297 1.21 -1.03 15.44
C SER A 297 0.82 -1.42 14.02
N THR A 298 -0.27 -0.85 13.54
CA THR A 298 -0.62 -0.96 12.13
C THR A 298 0.32 -0.08 11.30
N LEU A 299 0.45 -0.35 10.01
CA LEU A 299 1.15 0.57 9.11
C LEU A 299 0.59 2.00 9.19
N GLU A 300 -0.67 2.15 9.59
CA GLU A 300 -1.32 3.45 9.79
C GLU A 300 -0.67 4.27 10.91
N ASN A 301 -0.41 3.65 12.06
CA ASN A 301 0.27 4.31 13.18
C ASN A 301 1.70 4.71 12.79
N ILE A 302 2.38 3.87 12.04
CA ILE A 302 3.73 4.12 11.53
C ILE A 302 3.72 5.27 10.52
N PHE A 303 2.79 5.24 9.59
CA PHE A 303 2.63 6.25 8.56
C PHE A 303 2.34 7.64 9.17
N LEU A 304 1.49 7.71 10.20
CA LEU A 304 1.19 8.96 10.90
C LEU A 304 2.45 9.57 11.52
N GLN A 305 3.37 8.78 12.09
CA GLN A 305 4.65 9.28 12.61
C GLN A 305 5.47 9.97 11.52
N TYR A 306 5.62 9.36 10.34
CA TYR A 306 6.32 9.99 9.21
C TYR A 306 5.65 11.29 8.72
N TYR A 307 4.36 11.47 8.99
CA TYR A 307 3.61 12.67 8.57
C TYR A 307 3.56 13.77 9.64
N GLU A 308 3.55 13.43 10.93
CA GLU A 308 3.51 14.38 12.05
C GLU A 308 4.87 15.03 12.34
N GLU A 309 5.97 14.29 12.27
CA GLU A 309 7.33 14.79 12.52
C GLU A 309 7.75 15.98 11.63
N THR A 310 7.15 16.12 10.45
CA THR A 310 7.45 17.24 9.54
C THR A 310 6.63 18.49 9.81
N ASN A 311 5.55 18.43 10.58
CA ASN A 311 4.80 19.61 11.00
C ASN A 311 5.47 20.31 12.21
N SER A 312 6.27 19.59 12.99
CA SER A 312 7.01 20.15 14.14
C SER A 312 8.32 20.84 13.74
N GLN A 313 8.86 20.59 12.55
CA GLN A 313 10.05 21.31 12.05
C GLN A 313 9.73 22.56 11.20
N GLY A 314 8.46 22.75 10.82
CA GLY A 314 8.00 23.93 10.04
C GLY A 314 7.47 25.10 10.88
N GLY A 315 7.47 24.99 12.20
CA GLY A 315 6.91 25.99 13.13
C GLY A 315 7.94 26.82 13.88
N LYS A 316 8.94 27.38 13.18
CA LYS A 316 9.76 28.50 13.66
C LYS A 316 10.15 29.38 12.49
N ILE A 317 9.24 30.20 12.04
CA ILE A 317 9.54 31.51 11.42
C ILE A 317 8.35 32.40 11.70
N LEU A 318 8.62 33.44 12.56
CA LEU A 318 7.88 34.63 12.92
C LEU A 318 6.67 34.45 13.83
#